data_6b70c0c51498be96af28863cd8cc900d
#
_entry.id   6b70c0c51498be96af28863cd8cc900d
#
_cell.length_a   1.000
_cell.length_b   1.000
_cell.length_c   1.000
_cell.angle_alpha   90.00
_cell.angle_beta   90.00
_cell.angle_gamma   90.00
#
_symmetry.space_group_name_H-M   'P 1'
#
loop_
_entity.id
_entity.type
_entity.pdbx_description
1 polymer ?
#
loop_
_entity_poly.entity_id
_entity_poly.type
_entity_poly.pdbx_seq_one_letter_code
_entity_poly.pdbx_strand_id
1 'polypeptide(L)'
;MYFILTFFCALGFSLIHYFSKYMKFAGKIPRSRFLSLTAGVAVAYVFVHLLPELNDYQEVVSQHLENSYLGYIENHIYIIAMSGLVLFYALERVVKLSKVQDSSHNALESDQGGIFWLHISVFFIYNAVIGYLLINENFRHPSSLLFYFIALSVHFITNDWGLRRNYQQAYDRYGRIILSFAPLLGWIMGTFIEINDFGVSVLQAFIAGSVILNVMKEELPEEQQSSIISFLCGVVGYTFLLLLV
;
A
#
# COMPACT_ATOMS: atom_id res chain seq x y z
N MET A 1 11.27 -9.88 21.09
CA MET A 1 12.12 -9.65 19.91
C MET A 1 11.35 -8.96 18.79
N TYR A 2 10.19 -9.46 18.41
CA TYR A 2 9.35 -8.86 17.34
C TYR A 2 8.95 -7.41 17.60
N PHE A 3 8.62 -7.02 18.83
CA PHE A 3 8.27 -5.65 19.19
C PHE A 3 9.31 -4.63 18.75
N ILE A 4 10.60 -4.91 18.98
CA ILE A 4 11.70 -4.03 18.57
C ILE A 4 11.86 -4.02 17.05
N LEU A 5 11.75 -5.19 16.40
CA LEU A 5 11.88 -5.31 14.95
C LEU A 5 10.73 -4.57 14.22
N THR A 6 9.49 -4.73 14.67
CA THR A 6 8.34 -4.03 14.09
C THR A 6 8.41 -2.52 14.31
N PHE A 7 8.97 -2.06 15.44
CA PHE A 7 9.25 -0.64 15.65
C PHE A 7 10.21 -0.08 14.60
N PHE A 8 11.32 -0.80 14.34
CA PHE A 8 12.26 -0.38 13.31
C PHE A 8 11.67 -0.42 11.90
N CYS A 9 10.76 -1.35 11.62
CA CYS A 9 10.00 -1.35 10.35
C CYS A 9 9.08 -0.12 10.25
N ALA A 10 8.31 0.19 11.30
CA ALA A 10 7.46 1.39 11.33
C ALA A 10 8.27 2.68 11.17
N LEU A 11 9.43 2.76 11.83
CA LEU A 11 10.37 3.88 11.68
C LEU A 11 10.92 3.96 10.24
N GLY A 12 11.27 2.82 9.65
CA GLY A 12 11.72 2.74 8.25
C GLY A 12 10.66 3.25 7.28
N PHE A 13 9.41 2.86 7.44
CA PHE A 13 8.28 3.37 6.65
C PHE A 13 8.12 4.90 6.81
N SER A 14 8.20 5.38 8.03
CA SER A 14 8.14 6.83 8.32
C SER A 14 9.27 7.59 7.63
N LEU A 15 10.48 7.05 7.64
CA LEU A 15 11.64 7.65 6.97
C LEU A 15 11.48 7.65 5.44
N ILE A 16 10.88 6.61 4.85
CA ILE A 16 10.58 6.57 3.41
C ILE A 16 9.69 7.76 3.03
N HIS A 17 8.56 7.97 3.73
CA HIS A 17 7.68 9.10 3.49
C HIS A 17 8.40 10.44 3.70
N TYR A 18 9.15 10.57 4.78
CA TYR A 18 9.86 11.83 5.09
C TYR A 18 10.88 12.20 4.02
N PHE A 19 11.64 11.23 3.51
CA PHE A 19 12.68 11.44 2.50
C PHE A 19 12.18 11.36 1.05
N SER A 20 10.90 11.12 0.82
CA SER A 20 10.30 10.94 -0.52
C SER A 20 10.59 12.11 -1.47
N LYS A 21 10.68 13.35 -0.98
CA LYS A 21 11.00 14.53 -1.80
C LYS A 21 12.38 14.48 -2.46
N TYR A 22 13.31 13.67 -1.91
CA TYR A 22 14.67 13.53 -2.43
C TYR A 22 14.80 12.40 -3.47
N MET A 23 13.72 11.64 -3.70
CA MET A 23 13.68 10.52 -4.65
C MET A 23 13.58 11.02 -6.10
N LYS A 24 14.66 11.67 -6.60
CA LYS A 24 14.72 12.23 -7.96
C LYS A 24 14.78 11.18 -9.07
N PHE A 25 15.11 9.95 -8.74
CA PHE A 25 15.26 8.86 -9.69
C PHE A 25 13.91 8.36 -10.25
N ALA A 26 12.83 8.57 -9.50
CA ALA A 26 11.49 8.12 -9.88
C ALA A 26 10.88 8.89 -11.07
N GLY A 27 11.34 10.10 -11.38
CA GLY A 27 10.78 10.96 -12.41
C GLY A 27 11.49 10.91 -13.77
N LYS A 28 12.46 10.02 -14.00
CA LYS A 28 13.21 9.96 -15.27
C LYS A 28 12.48 9.11 -16.31
N ILE A 29 12.43 9.61 -17.54
CA ILE A 29 11.96 8.87 -18.73
C ILE A 29 13.21 8.53 -19.58
N PRO A 30 13.43 7.27 -20.01
CA PRO A 30 12.61 6.08 -19.76
C PRO A 30 12.61 5.70 -18.29
N ARG A 31 11.55 5.00 -17.84
CA ARG A 31 11.39 4.52 -16.47
C ARG A 31 12.69 3.87 -16.00
N SER A 32 13.22 4.28 -14.85
CA SER A 32 14.52 3.79 -14.40
C SER A 32 14.49 2.27 -14.25
N ARG A 33 15.61 1.59 -14.55
CA ARG A 33 15.76 0.13 -14.35
C ARG A 33 15.43 -0.26 -12.91
N PHE A 34 15.70 0.63 -11.97
CA PHE A 34 15.36 0.46 -10.56
C PHE A 34 13.84 0.37 -10.37
N LEU A 35 13.05 1.30 -10.93
CA LEU A 35 11.58 1.26 -10.85
C LEU A 35 10.99 0.02 -11.54
N SER A 36 11.59 -0.45 -12.63
CA SER A 36 11.14 -1.70 -13.26
C SER A 36 11.44 -2.92 -12.39
N LEU A 37 12.57 -2.94 -11.68
CA LEU A 37 12.92 -4.01 -10.75
C LEU A 37 11.97 -4.00 -9.53
N THR A 38 11.72 -2.83 -8.94
CA THR A 38 10.80 -2.69 -7.80
C THR A 38 9.37 -3.08 -8.16
N ALA A 39 8.94 -2.77 -9.39
CA ALA A 39 7.69 -3.24 -9.95
C ALA A 39 7.58 -4.77 -9.93
N GLY A 40 8.63 -5.46 -10.40
CA GLY A 40 8.70 -6.92 -10.36
C GLY A 40 8.62 -7.47 -8.94
N VAL A 41 9.29 -6.84 -7.97
CA VAL A 41 9.21 -7.20 -6.55
C VAL A 41 7.77 -7.07 -6.03
N ALA A 42 7.10 -5.96 -6.30
CA ALA A 42 5.74 -5.71 -5.84
C ALA A 42 4.73 -6.71 -6.44
N VAL A 43 4.86 -7.03 -7.73
CA VAL A 43 4.02 -8.03 -8.39
C VAL A 43 4.26 -9.42 -7.79
N ALA A 44 5.52 -9.82 -7.60
CA ALA A 44 5.84 -11.10 -6.98
C ALA A 44 5.27 -11.21 -5.55
N TYR A 45 5.37 -10.14 -4.75
CA TYR A 45 4.77 -10.09 -3.41
C TYR A 45 3.26 -10.32 -3.45
N VAL A 46 2.54 -9.64 -4.35
CA VAL A 46 1.09 -9.81 -4.47
C VAL A 46 0.71 -11.24 -4.80
N PHE A 47 1.36 -11.85 -5.80
CA PHE A 47 0.94 -13.17 -6.29
C PHE A 47 1.45 -14.34 -5.45
N VAL A 48 2.64 -14.23 -4.86
CA VAL A 48 3.29 -15.34 -4.17
C VAL A 48 3.07 -15.29 -2.66
N HIS A 49 2.75 -14.12 -2.10
CA HIS A 49 2.54 -13.95 -0.67
C HIS A 49 1.14 -13.44 -0.32
N LEU A 50 0.75 -12.28 -0.81
CA LEU A 50 -0.46 -11.59 -0.40
C LEU A 50 -1.75 -12.35 -0.78
N LEU A 51 -1.86 -12.84 -2.01
CA LEU A 51 -3.05 -13.61 -2.45
C LEU A 51 -3.18 -14.96 -1.74
N PRO A 52 -2.11 -15.77 -1.54
CA PRO A 52 -2.19 -16.96 -0.71
C PRO A 52 -2.59 -16.65 0.73
N GLU A 53 -2.04 -15.61 1.35
CA GLU A 53 -2.34 -15.18 2.72
C GLU A 53 -3.83 -14.79 2.90
N LEU A 54 -4.44 -14.18 1.88
CA LEU A 54 -5.90 -13.93 1.89
C LEU A 54 -6.73 -15.20 2.05
N ASN A 55 -6.23 -16.35 1.58
CA ASN A 55 -6.93 -17.62 1.77
C ASN A 55 -6.88 -18.08 3.23
N ASP A 56 -5.78 -17.84 3.95
CA ASP A 56 -5.69 -18.15 5.38
C ASP A 56 -6.67 -17.27 6.19
N TYR A 57 -6.79 -15.99 5.85
CA TYR A 57 -7.77 -15.09 6.46
C TYR A 57 -9.22 -15.45 6.10
N GLN A 58 -9.46 -16.04 4.92
CA GLN A 58 -10.80 -16.53 4.55
C GLN A 58 -11.29 -17.58 5.53
N GLU A 59 -10.42 -18.48 5.99
CA GLU A 59 -10.78 -19.51 6.96
C GLU A 59 -11.20 -18.88 8.29
N VAL A 60 -10.45 -17.91 8.82
CA VAL A 60 -10.77 -17.18 10.07
C VAL A 60 -12.11 -16.46 9.95
N VAL A 61 -12.35 -15.76 8.84
CA VAL A 61 -13.61 -15.03 8.63
C VAL A 61 -14.79 -15.97 8.49
N SER A 62 -14.64 -17.08 7.77
CA SER A 62 -15.71 -18.06 7.59
C SER A 62 -16.11 -18.70 8.92
N GLN A 63 -15.16 -19.10 9.76
CA GLN A 63 -15.43 -19.66 11.09
C GLN A 63 -16.17 -18.66 11.98
N HIS A 64 -15.80 -17.37 11.93
CA HIS A 64 -16.45 -16.34 12.74
C HIS A 64 -17.90 -16.07 12.30
N LEU A 65 -18.18 -16.15 11.01
CA LEU A 65 -19.50 -15.85 10.43
C LEU A 65 -20.42 -17.07 10.28
N GLU A 66 -19.97 -18.28 10.60
CA GLU A 66 -20.70 -19.55 10.39
C GLU A 66 -22.13 -19.52 10.96
N ASN A 67 -22.30 -18.93 12.15
CA ASN A 67 -23.59 -18.82 12.83
C ASN A 67 -24.34 -17.50 12.56
N SER A 68 -23.90 -16.73 11.55
CA SER A 68 -24.49 -15.47 11.15
C SER A 68 -25.30 -15.61 9.84
N TYR A 69 -26.24 -14.68 9.59
CA TYR A 69 -26.87 -14.57 8.27
C TYR A 69 -25.87 -14.38 7.12
N LEU A 70 -24.69 -13.86 7.41
CA LEU A 70 -23.62 -13.73 6.44
C LEU A 70 -22.91 -15.05 6.16
N GLY A 71 -23.06 -16.08 6.97
CA GLY A 71 -22.44 -17.40 6.76
C GLY A 71 -22.87 -18.10 5.46
N TYR A 72 -23.97 -17.65 4.83
CA TYR A 72 -24.39 -18.15 3.52
C TYR A 72 -23.59 -17.54 2.35
N ILE A 73 -22.82 -16.49 2.59
CA ILE A 73 -21.97 -15.86 1.57
C ILE A 73 -20.63 -16.60 1.59
N GLU A 74 -20.18 -17.04 0.43
CA GLU A 74 -18.83 -17.57 0.26
C GLU A 74 -17.83 -16.45 -0.06
N ASN A 75 -16.55 -16.69 0.20
CA ASN A 75 -15.47 -15.80 -0.22
C ASN A 75 -15.52 -14.37 0.38
N HIS A 76 -15.92 -14.23 1.64
CA HIS A 76 -16.05 -12.94 2.33
C HIS A 76 -14.76 -12.10 2.24
N ILE A 77 -13.60 -12.74 2.44
CA ILE A 77 -12.32 -12.04 2.47
C ILE A 77 -12.00 -11.36 1.13
N TYR A 78 -12.36 -12.01 0.02
CA TYR A 78 -12.15 -11.44 -1.32
C TYR A 78 -13.12 -10.30 -1.62
N ILE A 79 -14.34 -10.34 -1.04
CA ILE A 79 -15.30 -9.22 -1.11
C ILE A 79 -14.77 -8.02 -0.34
N ILE A 80 -14.19 -8.25 0.83
CA ILE A 80 -13.55 -7.20 1.64
C ILE A 80 -12.34 -6.62 0.89
N ALA A 81 -11.48 -7.46 0.33
CA ALA A 81 -10.37 -7.00 -0.49
C ALA A 81 -10.83 -6.19 -1.70
N MET A 82 -11.88 -6.65 -2.39
CA MET A 82 -12.50 -5.91 -3.49
C MET A 82 -13.03 -4.54 -3.02
N SER A 83 -13.59 -4.43 -1.82
CA SER A 83 -14.04 -3.14 -1.27
C SER A 83 -12.88 -2.15 -1.08
N GLY A 84 -11.73 -2.60 -0.60
CA GLY A 84 -10.51 -1.82 -0.52
C GLY A 84 -10.04 -1.34 -1.89
N LEU A 85 -10.01 -2.25 -2.87
CA LEU A 85 -9.67 -1.92 -4.25
C LEU A 85 -10.62 -0.86 -4.83
N VAL A 86 -11.94 -1.03 -4.66
CA VAL A 86 -12.96 -0.10 -5.19
C VAL A 86 -12.85 1.27 -4.53
N LEU A 87 -12.61 1.34 -3.22
CA LEU A 87 -12.43 2.61 -2.52
C LEU A 87 -11.25 3.40 -3.10
N PHE A 88 -10.09 2.76 -3.24
CA PHE A 88 -8.90 3.43 -3.79
C PHE A 88 -9.06 3.76 -5.27
N TYR A 89 -9.74 2.91 -6.05
CA TYR A 89 -10.11 3.23 -7.43
C TYR A 89 -11.01 4.49 -7.51
N ALA A 90 -12.03 4.57 -6.64
CA ALA A 90 -12.90 5.73 -6.58
C ALA A 90 -12.14 7.01 -6.21
N LEU A 91 -11.24 6.94 -5.22
CA LEU A 91 -10.37 8.05 -4.83
C LEU A 91 -9.52 8.55 -6.01
N GLU A 92 -8.86 7.64 -6.71
CA GLU A 92 -8.06 7.96 -7.89
C GLU A 92 -8.89 8.58 -9.03
N ARG A 93 -10.10 8.07 -9.21
CA ARG A 93 -11.03 8.61 -10.20
C ARG A 93 -11.42 10.05 -9.89
N VAL A 94 -11.72 10.36 -8.64
CA VAL A 94 -12.02 11.72 -8.17
C VAL A 94 -10.86 12.66 -8.46
N VAL A 95 -9.62 12.25 -8.13
CA VAL A 95 -8.41 13.04 -8.40
C VAL A 95 -8.20 13.29 -9.89
N LYS A 96 -8.41 12.27 -10.74
CA LYS A 96 -8.28 12.44 -12.20
C LYS A 96 -9.34 13.37 -12.78
N LEU A 97 -10.57 13.26 -12.35
CA LEU A 97 -11.68 14.10 -12.83
C LEU A 97 -11.47 15.58 -12.45
N SER A 98 -11.04 15.87 -11.23
CA SER A 98 -10.77 17.25 -10.82
C SER A 98 -9.69 17.92 -11.68
N LYS A 99 -8.64 17.19 -12.06
CA LYS A 99 -7.58 17.72 -12.92
C LYS A 99 -8.08 18.04 -14.33
N VAL A 100 -9.00 17.24 -14.88
CA VAL A 100 -9.59 17.50 -16.21
C VAL A 100 -10.48 18.74 -16.15
N GLN A 101 -11.24 18.95 -15.09
CA GLN A 101 -12.08 20.14 -14.92
C GLN A 101 -11.24 21.41 -14.79
N ASP A 102 -10.13 21.40 -14.07
CA ASP A 102 -9.23 22.55 -13.93
C ASP A 102 -8.57 22.95 -15.26
N SER A 103 -8.34 21.99 -16.16
CA SER A 103 -7.77 22.25 -17.49
C SER A 103 -8.78 22.92 -18.45
N SER A 104 -10.07 22.82 -18.17
CA SER A 104 -11.17 23.28 -19.06
C SER A 104 -11.85 24.58 -18.61
N HIS A 105 -11.67 25.02 -17.37
CA HIS A 105 -12.25 26.25 -16.84
C HIS A 105 -11.18 27.18 -16.25
N ASN A 106 -11.30 28.49 -16.53
CA ASN A 106 -10.45 29.54 -15.95
C ASN A 106 -10.36 29.40 -14.42
N ALA A 107 -9.13 29.42 -13.93
CA ALA A 107 -8.61 29.11 -12.60
C ALA A 107 -9.18 29.93 -11.39
N LEU A 108 -10.46 30.26 -11.35
CA LEU A 108 -11.03 31.11 -10.29
C LEU A 108 -11.68 30.35 -9.13
N GLU A 109 -11.95 29.04 -9.24
CA GLU A 109 -12.50 28.22 -8.15
C GLU A 109 -12.06 26.77 -8.27
N SER A 110 -10.75 26.46 -8.21
CA SER A 110 -10.33 25.06 -8.18
C SER A 110 -10.28 24.57 -6.73
N ASP A 111 -11.12 23.58 -6.40
CA ASP A 111 -11.10 22.88 -5.10
C ASP A 111 -9.93 21.88 -4.99
N GLN A 112 -8.78 22.23 -5.58
CA GLN A 112 -7.56 21.41 -5.51
C GLN A 112 -7.12 21.20 -4.05
N GLY A 113 -7.38 22.18 -3.17
CA GLY A 113 -7.07 22.09 -1.75
C GLY A 113 -7.88 20.98 -1.06
N GLY A 114 -9.18 20.91 -1.28
CA GLY A 114 -10.06 19.90 -0.67
C GLY A 114 -9.69 18.48 -1.12
N ILE A 115 -9.44 18.28 -2.41
CA ILE A 115 -9.07 16.97 -2.96
C ILE A 115 -7.69 16.51 -2.48
N PHE A 116 -6.72 17.41 -2.38
CA PHE A 116 -5.42 17.12 -1.78
C PHE A 116 -5.59 16.60 -0.34
N TRP A 117 -6.36 17.31 0.50
CA TRP A 117 -6.56 16.92 1.89
C TRP A 117 -7.33 15.61 2.02
N LEU A 118 -8.36 15.38 1.19
CA LEU A 118 -9.06 14.10 1.13
C LEU A 118 -8.08 12.95 0.82
N HIS A 119 -7.26 13.13 -0.23
CA HIS A 119 -6.31 12.11 -0.65
C HIS A 119 -5.28 11.81 0.44
N ILE A 120 -4.67 12.85 1.03
CA ILE A 120 -3.70 12.68 2.12
C ILE A 120 -4.33 12.05 3.36
N SER A 121 -5.58 12.40 3.70
CA SER A 121 -6.28 11.80 4.84
C SER A 121 -6.55 10.31 4.65
N VAL A 122 -7.00 9.90 3.47
CA VAL A 122 -7.21 8.47 3.15
C VAL A 122 -5.89 7.70 3.22
N PHE A 123 -4.82 8.24 2.63
CA PHE A 123 -3.49 7.60 2.69
C PHE A 123 -2.90 7.62 4.11
N PHE A 124 -3.20 8.62 4.91
CA PHE A 124 -2.80 8.64 6.32
C PHE A 124 -3.44 7.49 7.10
N ILE A 125 -4.77 7.32 6.98
CA ILE A 125 -5.48 6.21 7.62
C ILE A 125 -4.93 4.87 7.12
N TYR A 126 -4.77 4.72 5.81
CA TYR A 126 -4.20 3.54 5.17
C TYR A 126 -2.83 3.17 5.75
N ASN A 127 -1.89 4.13 5.82
CA ASN A 127 -0.56 3.91 6.37
C ASN A 127 -0.57 3.67 7.89
N ALA A 128 -1.52 4.27 8.62
CA ALA A 128 -1.71 3.98 10.04
C ALA A 128 -2.23 2.55 10.26
N VAL A 129 -3.15 2.06 9.41
CA VAL A 129 -3.58 0.66 9.46
C VAL A 129 -2.42 -0.30 9.19
N ILE A 130 -1.57 -0.01 8.21
CA ILE A 130 -0.36 -0.82 7.96
C ILE A 130 0.56 -0.81 9.18
N GLY A 131 0.77 0.35 9.80
CA GLY A 131 1.55 0.46 11.04
C GLY A 131 0.94 -0.35 12.20
N TYR A 132 -0.38 -0.33 12.33
CA TYR A 132 -1.13 -1.11 13.30
C TYR A 132 -0.94 -2.63 13.07
N LEU A 133 -1.05 -3.08 11.83
CA LEU A 133 -0.92 -4.47 11.45
C LEU A 133 0.51 -5.00 11.67
N LEU A 134 1.55 -4.18 11.58
CA LEU A 134 2.92 -4.59 11.86
C LEU A 134 3.11 -5.29 13.20
N ILE A 135 2.36 -4.91 14.24
CA ILE A 135 2.48 -5.50 15.57
C ILE A 135 1.44 -6.57 15.85
N ASN A 136 0.31 -6.52 15.15
CA ASN A 136 -0.79 -7.46 15.32
C ASN A 136 -0.78 -8.62 14.31
N GLU A 137 0.14 -8.59 13.34
CA GLU A 137 0.39 -9.68 12.40
C GLU A 137 1.20 -10.79 13.05
N ASN A 138 0.76 -12.04 12.83
CA ASN A 138 1.45 -13.22 13.34
C ASN A 138 2.58 -13.67 12.41
N PHE A 139 3.67 -12.91 12.34
CA PHE A 139 4.85 -13.31 11.59
C PHE A 139 5.46 -14.60 12.14
N ARG A 140 5.43 -15.67 11.36
CA ARG A 140 5.97 -16.99 11.77
C ARG A 140 7.50 -16.95 11.94
N HIS A 141 8.19 -16.16 11.12
CA HIS A 141 9.65 -16.02 11.12
C HIS A 141 10.08 -14.55 10.97
N PRO A 142 11.24 -14.15 11.49
CA PRO A 142 11.80 -12.81 11.29
C PRO A 142 12.02 -12.45 9.80
N SER A 143 12.29 -13.46 8.97
CA SER A 143 12.40 -13.32 7.52
C SER A 143 11.09 -12.90 6.86
N SER A 144 9.95 -13.40 7.32
CA SER A 144 8.63 -12.99 6.82
C SER A 144 8.39 -11.51 7.07
N LEU A 145 8.71 -11.00 8.26
CA LEU A 145 8.66 -9.57 8.59
C LEU A 145 9.60 -8.74 7.69
N LEU A 146 10.81 -9.25 7.41
CA LEU A 146 11.77 -8.55 6.54
C LEU A 146 11.22 -8.43 5.11
N PHE A 147 10.65 -9.50 4.56
CA PHE A 147 10.06 -9.46 3.21
C PHE A 147 8.82 -8.58 3.15
N TYR A 148 7.95 -8.66 4.15
CA TYR A 148 6.84 -7.72 4.30
C TYR A 148 7.35 -6.26 4.28
N PHE A 149 8.38 -5.96 5.08
CA PHE A 149 8.98 -4.63 5.12
C PHE A 149 9.54 -4.19 3.77
N ILE A 150 10.26 -5.06 3.05
CA ILE A 150 10.81 -4.75 1.72
C ILE A 150 9.68 -4.46 0.73
N ALA A 151 8.67 -5.33 0.65
CA ALA A 151 7.56 -5.16 -0.29
C ALA A 151 6.78 -3.86 -0.05
N LEU A 152 6.42 -3.58 1.20
CA LEU A 152 5.71 -2.36 1.53
C LEU A 152 6.57 -1.09 1.43
N SER A 153 7.89 -1.20 1.65
CA SER A 153 8.82 -0.09 1.39
C SER A 153 8.79 0.32 -0.07
N VAL A 154 8.85 -0.65 -0.98
CA VAL A 154 8.72 -0.42 -2.43
C VAL A 154 7.36 0.21 -2.75
N HIS A 155 6.29 -0.34 -2.18
CA HIS A 155 4.93 0.17 -2.37
C HIS A 155 4.80 1.64 -1.90
N PHE A 156 5.36 2.00 -0.74
CA PHE A 156 5.33 3.38 -0.26
C PHE A 156 6.14 4.33 -1.13
N ILE A 157 7.31 3.90 -1.64
CA ILE A 157 8.11 4.69 -2.58
C ILE A 157 7.30 5.02 -3.85
N THR A 158 6.60 4.05 -4.41
CA THR A 158 5.79 4.25 -5.63
C THR A 158 4.55 5.11 -5.36
N ASN A 159 3.88 4.92 -4.22
CA ASN A 159 2.76 5.76 -3.80
C ASN A 159 3.17 7.21 -3.60
N ASP A 160 4.26 7.45 -2.87
CA ASP A 160 4.78 8.78 -2.62
C ASP A 160 5.17 9.49 -3.92
N TRP A 161 5.75 8.75 -4.85
CA TRP A 161 6.05 9.29 -6.17
C TRP A 161 4.77 9.68 -6.93
N GLY A 162 3.73 8.85 -6.89
CA GLY A 162 2.41 9.13 -7.48
C GLY A 162 1.77 10.39 -6.87
N LEU A 163 1.74 10.47 -5.53
CA LEU A 163 1.21 11.62 -4.80
C LEU A 163 2.00 12.91 -5.12
N ARG A 164 3.32 12.81 -5.14
CA ARG A 164 4.19 13.94 -5.49
C ARG A 164 4.00 14.41 -6.92
N ARG A 165 3.85 13.49 -7.88
CA ARG A 165 3.51 13.82 -9.28
C ARG A 165 2.18 14.57 -9.38
N ASN A 166 1.21 14.20 -8.52
CA ASN A 166 -0.10 14.79 -8.51
C ASN A 166 -0.14 16.18 -7.85
N TYR A 167 0.58 16.39 -6.75
CA TYR A 167 0.41 17.54 -5.85
C TYR A 167 1.68 18.38 -5.64
N GLN A 168 2.82 17.97 -6.19
CA GLN A 168 4.09 18.70 -6.22
C GLN A 168 4.45 19.40 -4.89
N GLN A 169 4.38 20.74 -4.85
CA GLN A 169 4.78 21.53 -3.68
C GLN A 169 3.91 21.28 -2.43
N ALA A 170 2.61 21.06 -2.60
CA ALA A 170 1.71 20.76 -1.48
C ALA A 170 2.10 19.42 -0.81
N TYR A 171 2.45 18.42 -1.60
CA TYR A 171 2.97 17.16 -1.10
C TYR A 171 4.33 17.34 -0.40
N ASP A 172 5.28 18.05 -1.03
CA ASP A 172 6.63 18.29 -0.46
C ASP A 172 6.57 19.08 0.84
N ARG A 173 5.58 19.96 1.02
CA ARG A 173 5.44 20.83 2.20
C ARG A 173 4.64 20.17 3.33
N TYR A 174 3.53 19.48 3.01
CA TYR A 174 2.60 18.97 4.00
C TYR A 174 2.44 17.45 3.91
N GLY A 175 2.15 16.90 2.71
CA GLY A 175 1.75 15.52 2.53
C GLY A 175 2.77 14.53 3.09
N ARG A 176 4.03 14.62 2.68
CA ARG A 176 5.09 13.72 3.13
C ARG A 176 5.33 13.76 4.65
N ILE A 177 5.15 14.94 5.27
CA ILE A 177 5.33 15.09 6.73
C ILE A 177 4.19 14.38 7.44
N ILE A 178 2.94 14.62 7.02
CA ILE A 178 1.76 13.99 7.60
C ILE A 178 1.85 12.47 7.44
N LEU A 179 2.14 11.97 6.25
CA LEU A 179 2.25 10.54 5.99
C LEU A 179 3.39 9.89 6.77
N SER A 180 4.49 10.60 7.05
CA SER A 180 5.58 10.06 7.86
C SER A 180 5.20 9.75 9.31
N PHE A 181 4.17 10.39 9.85
CA PHE A 181 3.67 10.06 11.20
C PHE A 181 2.73 8.87 11.22
N ALA A 182 2.08 8.54 10.11
CA ALA A 182 1.02 7.55 10.07
C ALA A 182 1.47 6.13 10.49
N PRO A 183 2.57 5.54 9.96
CA PRO A 183 3.01 4.21 10.35
C PRO A 183 3.38 4.12 11.84
N LEU A 184 4.05 5.15 12.39
CA LEU A 184 4.39 5.19 13.81
C LEU A 184 3.15 5.32 14.70
N LEU A 185 2.19 6.18 14.32
CA LEU A 185 0.93 6.30 15.04
C LEU A 185 0.18 4.97 15.04
N GLY A 186 0.08 4.31 13.89
CA GLY A 186 -0.56 3.01 13.78
C GLY A 186 0.13 1.95 14.64
N TRP A 187 1.46 1.89 14.60
CA TRP A 187 2.24 0.97 15.43
C TRP A 187 2.01 1.23 16.93
N ILE A 188 2.00 2.50 17.37
CA ILE A 188 1.67 2.87 18.75
C ILE A 188 0.25 2.41 19.09
N MET A 189 -0.74 2.69 18.24
CA MET A 189 -2.11 2.23 18.46
C MET A 189 -2.19 0.70 18.60
N GLY A 190 -1.47 -0.05 17.77
CA GLY A 190 -1.40 -1.51 17.84
C GLY A 190 -0.79 -2.06 19.12
N THR A 191 0.03 -1.26 19.86
CA THR A 191 0.56 -1.66 21.17
C THR A 191 -0.44 -1.53 22.32
N PHE A 192 -1.48 -0.72 22.14
CA PHE A 192 -2.47 -0.44 23.20
C PHE A 192 -3.87 -0.98 22.89
N ILE A 193 -4.17 -1.22 21.62
CA ILE A 193 -5.49 -1.65 21.15
C ILE A 193 -5.33 -3.00 20.47
N GLU A 194 -5.80 -4.04 21.13
CA GLU A 194 -5.88 -5.38 20.55
C GLU A 194 -7.26 -5.58 19.93
N ILE A 195 -7.31 -6.00 18.67
CA ILE A 195 -8.53 -6.51 18.03
C ILE A 195 -8.40 -8.01 17.84
N ASN A 196 -9.55 -8.70 17.73
CA ASN A 196 -9.58 -10.13 17.50
C ASN A 196 -9.08 -10.50 16.08
N ASP A 197 -8.77 -11.77 15.87
CA ASP A 197 -8.24 -12.28 14.60
C ASP A 197 -9.18 -11.98 13.41
N PHE A 198 -10.49 -11.99 13.63
CA PHE A 198 -11.47 -11.57 12.62
C PHE A 198 -11.23 -10.12 12.19
N GLY A 199 -11.08 -9.20 13.15
CA GLY A 199 -10.81 -7.78 12.85
C GLY A 199 -9.47 -7.57 12.12
N VAL A 200 -8.41 -8.30 12.53
CA VAL A 200 -7.11 -8.28 11.83
C VAL A 200 -7.29 -8.77 10.40
N SER A 201 -7.97 -9.90 10.18
CA SER A 201 -8.22 -10.46 8.85
C SER A 201 -8.98 -9.49 7.93
N VAL A 202 -9.99 -8.80 8.47
CA VAL A 202 -10.75 -7.78 7.73
C VAL A 202 -9.87 -6.61 7.32
N LEU A 203 -9.03 -6.09 8.22
CA LEU A 203 -8.10 -5.00 7.91
C LEU A 203 -7.05 -5.42 6.89
N GLN A 204 -6.48 -6.62 7.04
CA GLN A 204 -5.50 -7.16 6.09
C GLN A 204 -6.12 -7.31 4.70
N ALA A 205 -7.31 -7.87 4.58
CA ALA A 205 -7.98 -8.02 3.30
C ALA A 205 -8.26 -6.66 2.63
N PHE A 206 -8.72 -5.68 3.40
CA PHE A 206 -8.96 -4.33 2.89
C PHE A 206 -7.68 -3.68 2.36
N ILE A 207 -6.58 -3.78 3.11
CA ILE A 207 -5.25 -3.31 2.70
C ILE A 207 -4.77 -4.07 1.46
N ALA A 208 -4.92 -5.38 1.43
CA ALA A 208 -4.53 -6.22 0.29
C ALA A 208 -5.18 -5.76 -1.02
N GLY A 209 -6.49 -5.49 -1.01
CA GLY A 209 -7.20 -4.97 -2.19
C GLY A 209 -6.64 -3.62 -2.66
N SER A 210 -6.30 -2.74 -1.74
CA SER A 210 -5.68 -1.44 -2.03
C SER A 210 -4.28 -1.59 -2.62
N VAL A 211 -3.46 -2.50 -2.05
CA VAL A 211 -2.11 -2.81 -2.56
C VAL A 211 -2.19 -3.39 -3.98
N ILE A 212 -3.11 -4.34 -4.20
CA ILE A 212 -3.31 -4.96 -5.53
C ILE A 212 -3.62 -3.86 -6.57
N LEU A 213 -4.56 -2.95 -6.29
CA LEU A 213 -4.87 -1.86 -7.22
C LEU A 213 -3.64 -1.00 -7.52
N ASN A 214 -2.91 -0.58 -6.47
CA ASN A 214 -1.77 0.30 -6.64
C ASN A 214 -0.64 -0.39 -7.42
N VAL A 215 -0.36 -1.67 -7.14
CA VAL A 215 0.60 -2.46 -7.90
C VAL A 215 0.18 -2.58 -9.36
N MET A 216 -1.08 -2.91 -9.63
CA MET A 216 -1.59 -3.03 -11.01
C MET A 216 -1.56 -1.70 -11.77
N LYS A 217 -1.77 -0.58 -11.09
CA LYS A 217 -1.83 0.75 -11.70
C LYS A 217 -0.45 1.39 -11.91
N GLU A 218 0.40 1.35 -10.88
CA GLU A 218 1.68 2.08 -10.89
C GLU A 218 2.82 1.23 -11.43
N GLU A 219 2.70 -0.09 -11.33
CA GLU A 219 3.78 -1.01 -11.67
C GLU A 219 3.63 -1.62 -13.06
N LEU A 220 2.40 -1.83 -13.55
CA LEU A 220 2.21 -2.26 -14.93
C LEU A 220 2.51 -1.09 -15.87
N PRO A 221 3.36 -1.29 -16.87
CA PRO A 221 3.81 -0.21 -17.73
C PRO A 221 2.65 0.37 -18.56
N GLU A 222 2.31 1.62 -18.29
CA GLU A 222 1.72 2.45 -19.36
C GLU A 222 2.80 2.56 -20.44
N GLU A 223 2.56 2.01 -21.63
CA GLU A 223 3.23 2.20 -22.94
C GLU A 223 4.70 2.72 -22.98
N GLN A 224 5.32 3.02 -21.84
CA GLN A 224 6.60 3.71 -21.74
C GLN A 224 7.70 2.76 -21.28
N GLN A 225 8.47 2.29 -22.24
CA GLN A 225 9.88 1.87 -22.17
C GLN A 225 10.38 1.40 -20.79
N SER A 226 9.65 0.48 -20.14
CA SER A 226 10.15 -0.20 -18.95
C SER A 226 11.19 -1.25 -19.37
N SER A 227 12.18 -1.49 -18.50
CA SER A 227 13.15 -2.57 -18.72
C SER A 227 12.53 -3.90 -18.33
N ILE A 228 12.08 -4.69 -19.32
CA ILE A 228 11.54 -6.04 -19.08
C ILE A 228 12.53 -6.94 -18.36
N ILE A 229 13.83 -6.81 -18.63
CA ILE A 229 14.87 -7.59 -17.96
C ILE A 229 14.92 -7.24 -16.47
N SER A 230 14.90 -5.94 -16.12
CA SER A 230 14.90 -5.52 -14.73
C SER A 230 13.60 -5.95 -14.00
N PHE A 231 12.46 -5.86 -14.67
CA PHE A 231 11.18 -6.35 -14.13
C PHE A 231 11.24 -7.84 -13.84
N LEU A 232 11.68 -8.66 -14.81
CA LEU A 232 11.82 -10.12 -14.64
C LEU A 232 12.84 -10.46 -13.54
N CYS A 233 13.95 -9.73 -13.43
CA CYS A 233 14.89 -9.89 -12.33
C CYS A 233 14.22 -9.64 -10.97
N GLY A 234 13.36 -8.63 -10.87
CA GLY A 234 12.57 -8.35 -9.67
C GLY A 234 11.59 -9.49 -9.35
N VAL A 235 10.80 -9.93 -10.33
CA VAL A 235 9.84 -11.02 -10.17
C VAL A 235 10.55 -12.31 -9.74
N VAL A 236 11.53 -12.77 -10.49
CA VAL A 236 12.21 -14.06 -10.23
C VAL A 236 13.01 -14.00 -8.94
N GLY A 237 13.79 -12.92 -8.75
CA GLY A 237 14.62 -12.77 -7.55
C GLY A 237 13.81 -12.73 -6.28
N TYR A 238 12.72 -11.96 -6.25
CA TYR A 238 11.88 -11.85 -5.06
C TYR A 238 11.02 -13.10 -4.82
N THR A 239 10.48 -13.71 -5.89
CA THR A 239 9.81 -15.02 -5.79
C THR A 239 10.74 -16.08 -5.17
N PHE A 240 11.99 -16.14 -5.63
CA PHE A 240 12.96 -17.08 -5.07
C PHE A 240 13.19 -16.83 -3.58
N LEU A 241 13.32 -15.55 -3.16
CA LEU A 241 13.46 -15.20 -1.75
C LEU A 241 12.23 -15.59 -0.92
N LEU A 242 11.02 -15.38 -1.44
CA LEU A 242 9.78 -15.77 -0.75
C LEU A 242 9.65 -17.29 -0.58
N LEU A 243 10.11 -18.07 -1.54
CA LEU A 243 10.04 -19.54 -1.49
C LEU A 243 11.09 -20.17 -0.54
N LEU A 244 12.07 -19.41 -0.06
CA LEU A 244 13.06 -19.87 0.93
C LEU A 244 12.57 -19.74 2.38
N VAL A 245 11.39 -19.18 2.62
CA VAL A 245 10.80 -18.88 3.94
C VAL A 245 9.52 -19.64 4.17
#